data_f2933ebd9437f0a8774e6f44aabd5a16
#
_entry.id   f2933ebd9437f0a8774e6f44aabd5a16
#
_cell.length_a   1.000
_cell.length_b   1.000
_cell.length_c   1.000
_cell.angle_alpha   90.00
_cell.angle_beta   90.00
_cell.angle_gamma   90.00
#
_symmetry.space_group_name_H-M   'P 1'
#
loop_
_entity.id
_entity.type
_entity.pdbx_description
1 polymer ?
#
loop_
_entity_poly.entity_id
_entity_poly.type
_entity_poly.pdbx_seq_one_letter_code
_entity_poly.pdbx_strand_id
1 'polypeptide(L)'
;MEVVMLVCFIGMVGMVMWVGFVHGIEWVKSQRVRRKLRMQGISGPPPSFLHGNLLEMHRINSASQAKVVHSSDHTHDFTESLFPYFEIWRKQYGLLYTYSTGTKQNLYVNSPELISEMNKLMTLDLGKPSHITNNLASLLGNGILRANGLNWSHQRKLIAPEFFMEKVKGMVDLMIESTQPLLTKWDKAIKAKLGNDVDDGNGEVEVEVNEDLRSLAADVISRVCFGHSYSKGIEVFSKLRLMQKKMSKHGTFLFGVKGLRDTLNNVWRGKENEIKIMEREVESLIWELVEERKEECSEKPSSKKDLMQLLLEAAMSDDDSTSLPKDFAKQFIVDNCKNIYFAGHETVAITASWSLMLLATYPEWQDRVRKEVVQVFPNGIPNVDSLPLLKTLTMVIHEVLRLYPPGAFVSREVYKDTQIGKLLVPKGVVLWTLIPTIHRDPEIWGANANEFQPERFKDGVSKACKYPQAYVPFGVGPRLCVGKNFAMVQLKVVLALILSRFRFSLSPSYKHAPAYRMIIEPGHGVHLLIQKI
;
A
#
# COMPACT_ATOMS: atom_id res chain seq x y z
N MET A 1 46.95 -35.51 0.64
CA MET A 1 46.03 -34.69 1.45
C MET A 1 46.48 -33.21 1.45
N GLU A 2 47.75 -32.91 1.68
CA GLU A 2 48.30 -31.54 1.73
C GLU A 2 48.12 -30.74 0.42
N VAL A 3 48.38 -31.38 -0.77
CA VAL A 3 48.22 -30.72 -2.08
C VAL A 3 46.77 -30.33 -2.34
N VAL A 4 45.79 -31.15 -1.98
CA VAL A 4 44.37 -30.84 -2.11
C VAL A 4 43.97 -29.69 -1.21
N MET A 5 44.47 -29.67 0.04
CA MET A 5 44.22 -28.56 0.96
C MET A 5 44.82 -27.25 0.46
N LEU A 6 46.05 -27.30 -0.10
CA LEU A 6 46.69 -26.11 -0.68
C LEU A 6 45.91 -25.56 -1.88
N VAL A 7 45.44 -26.42 -2.79
CA VAL A 7 44.62 -26.03 -3.96
C VAL A 7 43.28 -25.43 -3.52
N CYS A 8 42.60 -26.04 -2.51
CA CYS A 8 41.37 -25.48 -1.92
C CYS A 8 41.63 -24.13 -1.26
N PHE A 9 42.74 -23.94 -0.53
CA PHE A 9 43.08 -22.69 0.10
C PHE A 9 43.37 -21.58 -0.93
N ILE A 10 44.15 -21.88 -1.96
CA ILE A 10 44.43 -20.92 -3.06
C ILE A 10 43.13 -20.56 -3.79
N GLY A 11 42.24 -21.53 -4.05
CA GLY A 11 40.93 -21.29 -4.66
C GLY A 11 40.05 -20.39 -3.78
N MET A 12 40.03 -20.62 -2.46
CA MET A 12 39.29 -19.79 -1.51
C MET A 12 39.83 -18.36 -1.42
N VAL A 13 41.15 -18.19 -1.36
CA VAL A 13 41.80 -16.87 -1.39
C VAL A 13 41.50 -16.14 -2.71
N GLY A 14 41.61 -16.84 -3.85
CA GLY A 14 41.25 -16.28 -5.16
C GLY A 14 39.78 -15.84 -5.21
N MET A 15 38.85 -16.64 -4.67
CA MET A 15 37.44 -16.29 -4.60
C MET A 15 37.20 -15.05 -3.71
N VAL A 16 37.83 -14.97 -2.54
CA VAL A 16 37.72 -13.79 -1.64
C VAL A 16 38.26 -12.53 -2.30
N MET A 17 39.41 -12.63 -2.96
CA MET A 17 39.98 -11.50 -3.71
C MET A 17 39.09 -11.05 -4.87
N TRP A 18 38.54 -12.01 -5.64
CA TRP A 18 37.62 -11.70 -6.72
C TRP A 18 36.32 -11.04 -6.24
N VAL A 19 35.73 -11.56 -5.17
CA VAL A 19 34.54 -10.96 -4.53
C VAL A 19 34.86 -9.57 -4.03
N GLY A 20 36.01 -9.36 -3.34
CA GLY A 20 36.49 -8.05 -2.88
C GLY A 20 36.68 -7.08 -4.03
N PHE A 21 37.24 -7.53 -5.15
CA PHE A 21 37.45 -6.71 -6.34
C PHE A 21 36.12 -6.29 -7.00
N VAL A 22 35.19 -7.22 -7.18
CA VAL A 22 33.84 -6.91 -7.75
C VAL A 22 33.09 -5.92 -6.88
N HIS A 23 33.03 -6.15 -5.56
CA HIS A 23 32.40 -5.22 -4.62
C HIS A 23 33.10 -3.87 -4.56
N GLY A 24 34.43 -3.84 -4.69
CA GLY A 24 35.20 -2.59 -4.77
C GLY A 24 34.84 -1.77 -5.99
N ILE A 25 34.70 -2.40 -7.16
CA ILE A 25 34.26 -1.73 -8.40
C ILE A 25 32.85 -1.14 -8.23
N GLU A 26 31.91 -1.93 -7.68
CA GLU A 26 30.54 -1.44 -7.45
C GLU A 26 30.51 -0.28 -6.46
N TRP A 27 31.35 -0.30 -5.42
CA TRP A 27 31.51 0.81 -4.51
C TRP A 27 32.03 2.08 -5.21
N VAL A 28 33.07 1.96 -6.05
CA VAL A 28 33.61 3.09 -6.80
C VAL A 28 32.57 3.68 -7.75
N LYS A 29 31.81 2.83 -8.45
CA LYS A 29 30.68 3.28 -9.30
C LYS A 29 29.66 4.06 -8.48
N SER A 30 29.27 3.51 -7.33
CA SER A 30 28.34 4.14 -6.39
C SER A 30 28.84 5.52 -5.94
N GLN A 31 30.11 5.64 -5.56
CA GLN A 31 30.71 6.93 -5.15
C GLN A 31 30.78 7.94 -6.31
N ARG A 32 30.97 7.49 -7.55
CA ARG A 32 30.91 8.37 -8.73
C ARG A 32 29.51 8.95 -8.92
N VAL A 33 28.46 8.13 -8.77
CA VAL A 33 27.07 8.60 -8.81
C VAL A 33 26.80 9.61 -7.70
N ARG A 34 27.23 9.31 -6.46
CA ARG A 34 27.11 10.23 -5.33
C ARG A 34 27.84 11.56 -5.57
N ARG A 35 29.03 11.52 -6.17
CA ARG A 35 29.77 12.74 -6.54
C ARG A 35 28.99 13.59 -7.54
N LYS A 36 28.37 12.99 -8.57
CA LYS A 36 27.51 13.72 -9.53
C LYS A 36 26.35 14.44 -8.84
N LEU A 37 25.73 13.82 -7.83
CA LEU A 37 24.66 14.44 -7.04
C LEU A 37 25.21 15.58 -6.14
N ARG A 38 26.36 15.38 -5.51
CA ARG A 38 27.03 16.42 -4.69
C ARG A 38 27.42 17.66 -5.50
N MET A 39 27.88 17.49 -6.74
CA MET A 39 28.19 18.63 -7.62
C MET A 39 26.95 19.47 -7.97
N GLN A 40 25.75 18.95 -7.78
CA GLN A 40 24.49 19.65 -7.92
C GLN A 40 23.96 20.19 -6.58
N GLY A 41 24.79 20.22 -5.52
CA GLY A 41 24.42 20.75 -4.20
C GLY A 41 23.71 19.77 -3.28
N ILE A 42 23.55 18.47 -3.66
CA ILE A 42 22.84 17.49 -2.85
C ILE A 42 23.80 16.86 -1.84
N SER A 43 23.55 17.12 -0.57
CA SER A 43 24.29 16.53 0.55
C SER A 43 23.56 15.30 1.14
N GLY A 44 24.12 14.72 2.21
CA GLY A 44 23.50 13.61 2.93
C GLY A 44 24.50 12.83 3.79
N PRO A 45 24.03 11.89 4.63
CA PRO A 45 24.86 11.16 5.59
C PRO A 45 26.01 10.43 4.88
N PRO A 46 27.23 10.43 5.45
CA PRO A 46 28.38 9.77 4.85
C PRO A 46 28.17 8.24 4.87
N PRO A 47 28.38 7.56 3.72
CA PRO A 47 28.21 6.12 3.67
C PRO A 47 29.47 5.40 4.20
N SER A 48 29.27 4.31 4.93
CA SER A 48 30.34 3.37 5.25
C SER A 48 30.65 2.44 4.07
N PHE A 49 31.89 1.93 4.02
CA PHE A 49 32.35 1.06 2.94
C PHE A 49 31.43 -0.16 2.78
N LEU A 50 30.99 -0.45 1.57
CA LEU A 50 30.07 -1.53 1.15
C LEU A 50 28.67 -1.53 1.81
N HIS A 51 28.53 -1.09 3.05
CA HIS A 51 27.25 -1.08 3.76
C HIS A 51 26.40 0.17 3.48
N GLY A 52 27.04 1.24 2.94
CA GLY A 52 26.33 2.53 2.81
C GLY A 52 25.92 3.05 4.18
N ASN A 53 24.65 3.42 4.34
CA ASN A 53 24.09 3.91 5.60
C ASN A 53 23.27 2.86 6.37
N LEU A 54 23.30 1.59 5.95
CA LEU A 54 22.48 0.52 6.57
C LEU A 54 22.77 0.32 8.06
N LEU A 55 24.03 0.38 8.46
CA LEU A 55 24.42 0.22 9.87
C LEU A 55 23.89 1.38 10.73
N GLU A 56 23.97 2.60 10.21
CA GLU A 56 23.43 3.78 10.87
C GLU A 56 21.90 3.72 10.96
N MET A 57 21.21 3.34 9.88
CA MET A 57 19.76 3.14 9.87
C MET A 57 19.31 2.11 10.90
N HIS A 58 20.05 1.00 11.00
CA HIS A 58 19.74 -0.04 11.99
C HIS A 58 19.93 0.46 13.42
N ARG A 59 21.03 1.18 13.70
CA ARG A 59 21.28 1.79 15.01
C ARG A 59 20.19 2.77 15.41
N ILE A 60 19.78 3.64 14.48
CA ILE A 60 18.72 4.62 14.72
C ILE A 60 17.39 3.92 15.00
N ASN A 61 17.00 2.92 14.20
CA ASN A 61 15.75 2.17 14.41
C ASN A 61 15.73 1.47 15.78
N SER A 62 16.83 0.81 16.18
CA SER A 62 16.91 0.12 17.46
C SER A 62 16.81 1.10 18.63
N ALA A 63 17.44 2.27 18.53
CA ALA A 63 17.37 3.31 19.56
C ALA A 63 15.96 3.94 19.66
N SER A 64 15.26 4.08 18.53
CA SER A 64 13.88 4.61 18.50
C SER A 64 12.89 3.62 19.12
N GLN A 65 12.99 2.34 18.80
CA GLN A 65 12.12 1.31 19.38
C GLN A 65 12.22 1.24 20.92
N ALA A 66 13.41 1.46 21.48
CA ALA A 66 13.60 1.51 22.94
C ALA A 66 12.90 2.71 23.60
N LYS A 67 12.70 3.82 22.87
CA LYS A 67 12.03 5.04 23.39
C LYS A 67 10.50 4.98 23.34
N VAL A 68 9.92 4.29 22.34
CA VAL A 68 8.46 4.21 22.13
C VAL A 68 7.71 3.54 23.30
N VAL A 69 8.37 2.76 24.12
CA VAL A 69 7.79 2.08 25.30
C VAL A 69 7.22 3.06 26.35
N HIS A 70 7.51 4.37 26.27
CA HIS A 70 7.20 5.33 27.33
C HIS A 70 6.32 6.53 26.92
N SER A 71 5.82 6.64 25.68
CA SER A 71 5.00 7.79 25.30
C SER A 71 3.51 7.44 25.25
N SER A 72 2.74 8.02 26.18
CA SER A 72 1.27 7.91 26.26
C SER A 72 0.53 8.99 25.44
N ASP A 73 1.22 9.82 24.68
CA ASP A 73 0.61 10.89 23.91
C ASP A 73 0.00 10.38 22.61
N HIS A 74 -1.32 10.56 22.47
CA HIS A 74 -2.12 10.27 21.28
C HIS A 74 -1.87 11.31 20.17
N THR A 75 -0.63 11.50 19.76
CA THR A 75 -0.34 12.37 18.62
C THR A 75 -0.58 11.62 17.32
N HIS A 76 -1.20 12.28 16.33
CA HIS A 76 -1.35 11.69 15.00
C HIS A 76 -0.01 11.59 14.24
N ASP A 77 1.08 12.15 14.77
CA ASP A 77 2.42 12.05 14.18
C ASP A 77 3.15 10.78 14.65
N PHE A 78 3.27 9.85 13.73
CA PHE A 78 4.00 8.59 13.90
C PHE A 78 5.27 8.52 13.04
N THR A 79 5.65 9.60 12.36
CA THR A 79 6.76 9.58 11.40
C THR A 79 8.10 9.31 12.08
N GLU A 80 8.35 9.91 13.25
CA GLU A 80 9.56 9.67 14.03
C GLU A 80 9.63 8.24 14.60
N SER A 81 8.49 7.62 14.91
CA SER A 81 8.45 6.26 15.44
C SER A 81 8.62 5.19 14.35
N LEU A 82 8.00 5.38 13.18
CA LEU A 82 8.04 4.41 12.10
C LEU A 82 9.20 4.60 11.13
N PHE A 83 9.68 5.84 10.95
CA PHE A 83 10.69 6.20 9.96
C PHE A 83 11.78 7.11 10.55
N PRO A 84 12.38 6.76 11.72
CA PRO A 84 13.20 7.69 12.51
C PRO A 84 14.44 8.20 11.78
N TYR A 85 15.13 7.35 10.99
CA TYR A 85 16.31 7.79 10.24
C TYR A 85 15.96 8.78 9.11
N PHE A 86 14.79 8.66 8.47
CA PHE A 86 14.35 9.64 7.47
C PHE A 86 14.10 11.00 8.11
N GLU A 87 13.48 11.04 9.29
CA GLU A 87 13.20 12.28 10.01
C GLU A 87 14.47 12.92 10.58
N ILE A 88 15.41 12.14 11.12
CA ILE A 88 16.71 12.66 11.58
C ILE A 88 17.47 13.28 10.41
N TRP A 89 17.57 12.59 9.29
CA TRP A 89 18.28 13.10 8.12
C TRP A 89 17.55 14.28 7.45
N ARG A 90 16.21 14.29 7.45
CA ARG A 90 15.43 15.43 6.98
C ARG A 90 15.70 16.69 7.80
N LYS A 91 15.76 16.58 9.12
CA LYS A 91 16.11 17.70 10.01
C LYS A 91 17.54 18.21 9.74
N GLN A 92 18.46 17.34 9.37
CA GLN A 92 19.88 17.67 9.15
C GLN A 92 20.16 18.17 7.72
N TYR A 93 19.54 17.57 6.70
CA TYR A 93 19.88 17.80 5.28
C TYR A 93 18.74 18.44 4.48
N GLY A 94 17.56 18.63 5.07
CA GLY A 94 16.39 19.22 4.41
C GLY A 94 15.56 18.22 3.61
N LEU A 95 14.75 18.76 2.68
CA LEU A 95 13.76 17.99 1.91
C LEU A 95 14.34 17.22 0.72
N LEU A 96 15.64 17.38 0.44
CA LEU A 96 16.35 16.74 -0.65
C LEU A 96 17.74 16.32 -0.20
N TYR A 97 17.98 15.02 -0.06
CA TYR A 97 19.30 14.49 0.33
C TYR A 97 19.56 13.11 -0.25
N THR A 98 20.84 12.73 -0.37
CA THR A 98 21.25 11.41 -0.85
C THR A 98 21.74 10.53 0.30
N TYR A 99 21.38 9.24 0.25
CA TYR A 99 21.90 8.20 1.15
C TYR A 99 22.15 6.90 0.38
N SER A 100 22.84 5.95 0.97
CA SER A 100 23.19 4.70 0.29
C SER A 100 22.68 3.48 1.07
N THR A 101 22.11 2.51 0.36
CA THR A 101 21.79 1.17 0.89
C THR A 101 22.71 0.16 0.20
N GLY A 102 23.76 -0.26 0.91
CA GLY A 102 24.89 -0.94 0.28
C GLY A 102 25.57 -0.03 -0.76
N THR A 103 25.72 -0.53 -1.97
CA THR A 103 26.27 0.22 -3.12
C THR A 103 25.22 1.02 -3.89
N LYS A 104 23.92 0.87 -3.59
CA LYS A 104 22.86 1.62 -4.27
C LYS A 104 22.71 3.02 -3.70
N GLN A 105 22.68 4.03 -4.59
CA GLN A 105 22.41 5.41 -4.22
C GLN A 105 20.92 5.68 -4.22
N ASN A 106 20.44 6.30 -3.16
CA ASN A 106 19.06 6.72 -2.97
C ASN A 106 19.00 8.23 -2.84
N LEU A 107 17.92 8.81 -3.31
CA LEU A 107 17.63 10.22 -3.19
C LEU A 107 16.29 10.40 -2.50
N TYR A 108 16.30 10.97 -1.31
CA TYR A 108 15.09 11.40 -0.62
C TYR A 108 14.58 12.68 -1.27
N VAL A 109 13.30 12.69 -1.65
CA VAL A 109 12.68 13.78 -2.40
C VAL A 109 11.33 14.08 -1.76
N ASN A 110 11.29 15.06 -0.86
CA ASN A 110 10.05 15.58 -0.28
C ASN A 110 9.83 17.08 -0.59
N SER A 111 10.57 17.62 -1.58
CA SER A 111 10.32 18.94 -2.13
C SER A 111 9.07 18.90 -3.03
N PRO A 112 8.03 19.74 -2.75
CA PRO A 112 6.83 19.84 -3.57
C PRO A 112 7.13 20.15 -5.04
N GLU A 113 8.15 20.98 -5.31
CA GLU A 113 8.55 21.35 -6.66
C GLU A 113 9.05 20.13 -7.45
N LEU A 114 9.93 19.33 -6.85
CA LEU A 114 10.45 18.12 -7.51
C LEU A 114 9.36 17.05 -7.68
N ILE A 115 8.44 16.92 -6.72
CA ILE A 115 7.28 16.03 -6.86
C ILE A 115 6.39 16.49 -8.01
N SER A 116 6.17 17.80 -8.17
CA SER A 116 5.45 18.36 -9.30
C SER A 116 6.13 17.99 -10.63
N GLU A 117 7.47 18.13 -10.71
CA GLU A 117 8.22 17.75 -11.91
C GLU A 117 8.14 16.23 -12.16
N MET A 118 8.28 15.40 -11.14
CA MET A 118 8.10 13.96 -11.26
C MET A 118 6.68 13.57 -11.74
N ASN A 119 5.66 14.34 -11.37
CA ASN A 119 4.27 14.10 -11.79
C ASN A 119 4.06 14.38 -13.29
N LYS A 120 4.81 15.32 -13.86
CA LYS A 120 4.74 15.68 -15.28
C LYS A 120 5.48 14.68 -16.19
N LEU A 121 6.41 13.89 -15.64
CA LEU A 121 7.22 12.96 -16.44
C LEU A 121 6.39 11.76 -16.91
N MET A 122 6.16 11.69 -18.21
CA MET A 122 5.43 10.61 -18.89
C MET A 122 6.39 9.61 -19.54
N THR A 123 7.52 9.31 -18.89
CA THR A 123 8.54 8.40 -19.40
C THR A 123 8.49 7.01 -18.78
N LEU A 124 8.88 6.00 -19.53
CA LEU A 124 9.15 4.65 -19.03
C LEU A 124 10.56 4.49 -18.42
N ASP A 125 11.38 5.55 -18.45
CA ASP A 125 12.73 5.54 -17.87
C ASP A 125 12.71 5.60 -16.32
N LEU A 126 11.52 5.84 -15.74
CA LEU A 126 11.26 5.76 -14.30
C LEU A 126 10.38 4.56 -13.97
N GLY A 127 10.91 3.62 -13.21
CA GLY A 127 10.17 2.41 -12.83
C GLY A 127 10.16 2.13 -11.34
N LYS A 128 9.59 1.00 -10.95
CA LYS A 128 9.67 0.50 -9.58
C LYS A 128 11.11 0.04 -9.29
N PRO A 129 11.64 0.30 -8.08
CA PRO A 129 12.99 -0.14 -7.73
C PRO A 129 13.14 -1.65 -7.82
N SER A 130 14.13 -2.10 -8.58
CA SER A 130 14.36 -3.52 -8.88
C SER A 130 14.58 -4.37 -7.63
N HIS A 131 15.29 -3.85 -6.62
CA HIS A 131 15.51 -4.57 -5.36
C HIS A 131 14.22 -4.77 -4.57
N ILE A 132 13.29 -3.80 -4.57
CA ILE A 132 11.97 -3.93 -3.92
C ILE A 132 11.11 -4.94 -4.70
N THR A 133 11.05 -4.79 -6.02
CA THR A 133 10.23 -5.68 -6.84
C THR A 133 10.70 -7.13 -6.74
N ASN A 134 12.02 -7.37 -6.65
CA ASN A 134 12.55 -8.71 -6.44
C ASN A 134 12.19 -9.30 -5.07
N ASN A 135 12.22 -8.48 -4.02
CA ASN A 135 11.81 -8.92 -2.68
C ASN A 135 10.31 -9.21 -2.58
N LEU A 136 9.49 -8.60 -3.44
CA LEU A 136 8.04 -8.81 -3.50
C LEU A 136 7.61 -9.85 -4.54
N ALA A 137 8.55 -10.54 -5.18
CA ALA A 137 8.25 -11.44 -6.29
C ALA A 137 7.22 -12.50 -5.90
N SER A 138 7.40 -13.17 -4.77
CA SER A 138 6.48 -14.23 -4.32
C SER A 138 5.08 -13.70 -4.01
N LEU A 139 4.96 -12.48 -3.48
CA LEU A 139 3.66 -11.90 -3.15
C LEU A 139 2.93 -11.36 -4.39
N LEU A 140 3.64 -10.72 -5.31
CA LEU A 140 3.06 -9.93 -6.41
C LEU A 140 3.31 -10.52 -7.80
N GLY A 141 4.14 -11.54 -7.94
CA GLY A 141 4.52 -12.05 -9.26
C GLY A 141 5.05 -10.95 -10.18
N ASN A 142 4.73 -11.01 -11.48
CA ASN A 142 5.05 -9.98 -12.48
C ASN A 142 3.84 -9.09 -12.84
N GLY A 143 2.86 -8.98 -11.94
CA GLY A 143 1.66 -8.16 -12.15
C GLY A 143 1.93 -6.66 -12.14
N ILE A 144 0.87 -5.87 -12.36
CA ILE A 144 0.91 -4.41 -12.57
C ILE A 144 1.63 -3.62 -11.47
N LEU A 145 1.61 -4.08 -10.22
CA LEU A 145 2.28 -3.40 -9.11
C LEU A 145 3.81 -3.49 -9.18
N ARG A 146 4.31 -4.56 -9.80
CA ARG A 146 5.74 -4.86 -9.89
C ARG A 146 6.33 -4.60 -11.28
N ALA A 147 5.56 -4.80 -12.33
CA ALA A 147 5.99 -4.66 -13.73
C ALA A 147 6.60 -3.28 -14.03
N ASN A 148 7.54 -3.24 -14.99
CA ASN A 148 8.21 -2.02 -15.44
C ASN A 148 8.22 -1.94 -16.98
N GLY A 149 8.56 -0.76 -17.51
CA GLY A 149 8.72 -0.52 -18.94
C GLY A 149 7.44 -0.83 -19.75
N LEU A 150 7.62 -1.45 -20.91
CA LEU A 150 6.53 -1.78 -21.83
C LEU A 150 5.55 -2.80 -21.23
N ASN A 151 6.05 -3.77 -20.45
CA ASN A 151 5.20 -4.75 -19.78
C ASN A 151 4.22 -4.07 -18.82
N TRP A 152 4.70 -3.11 -17.99
CA TRP A 152 3.80 -2.33 -17.16
C TRP A 152 2.81 -1.49 -17.98
N SER A 153 3.26 -0.87 -19.05
CA SER A 153 2.41 -0.04 -19.90
C SER A 153 1.27 -0.85 -20.52
N HIS A 154 1.57 -2.07 -21.00
CA HIS A 154 0.58 -2.99 -21.53
C HIS A 154 -0.46 -3.39 -20.47
N GLN A 155 0.00 -3.87 -19.31
CA GLN A 155 -0.90 -4.24 -18.21
C GLN A 155 -1.77 -3.07 -17.77
N ARG A 156 -1.20 -1.86 -17.66
CA ARG A 156 -1.96 -0.69 -17.29
C ARG A 156 -3.03 -0.32 -18.31
N LYS A 157 -2.75 -0.46 -19.60
CA LYS A 157 -3.73 -0.24 -20.68
C LYS A 157 -4.94 -1.16 -20.55
N LEU A 158 -4.72 -2.40 -20.19
CA LEU A 158 -5.78 -3.40 -20.01
C LEU A 158 -6.59 -3.16 -18.73
N ILE A 159 -5.92 -2.92 -17.61
CA ILE A 159 -6.54 -2.93 -16.28
C ILE A 159 -7.17 -1.58 -15.93
N ALA A 160 -6.56 -0.44 -16.29
CA ALA A 160 -7.01 0.86 -15.81
C ALA A 160 -8.43 1.24 -16.25
N PRO A 161 -8.92 0.90 -17.44
CA PRO A 161 -10.29 1.22 -17.86
C PRO A 161 -11.36 0.65 -16.93
N GLU A 162 -11.13 -0.51 -16.32
CA GLU A 162 -12.09 -1.15 -15.41
C GLU A 162 -12.28 -0.38 -14.09
N PHE A 163 -11.37 0.53 -13.77
CA PHE A 163 -11.43 1.41 -12.61
C PHE A 163 -11.77 2.87 -12.96
N PHE A 164 -12.16 3.16 -14.19
CA PHE A 164 -12.68 4.48 -14.54
C PHE A 164 -14.06 4.70 -13.92
N MET A 165 -14.41 5.96 -13.66
CA MET A 165 -15.63 6.31 -12.92
C MET A 165 -16.90 5.68 -13.50
N GLU A 166 -17.02 5.61 -14.82
CA GLU A 166 -18.18 5.02 -15.50
C GLU A 166 -18.40 3.53 -15.15
N LYS A 167 -17.30 2.78 -15.08
CA LYS A 167 -17.35 1.37 -14.66
C LYS A 167 -17.62 1.26 -13.15
N VAL A 168 -16.95 2.07 -12.35
CA VAL A 168 -17.08 2.07 -10.89
C VAL A 168 -18.49 2.42 -10.44
N LYS A 169 -19.19 3.30 -11.15
CA LYS A 169 -20.62 3.60 -10.89
C LYS A 169 -21.49 2.34 -10.94
N GLY A 170 -21.24 1.46 -11.88
CA GLY A 170 -21.97 0.18 -12.01
C GLY A 170 -21.66 -0.85 -10.91
N MET A 171 -20.70 -0.57 -10.02
CA MET A 171 -20.28 -1.46 -8.93
C MET A 171 -20.92 -1.09 -7.57
N VAL A 172 -21.65 0.03 -7.50
CA VAL A 172 -22.19 0.57 -6.24
C VAL A 172 -23.17 -0.40 -5.57
N ASP A 173 -24.07 -1.01 -6.33
CA ASP A 173 -25.03 -1.96 -5.78
C ASP A 173 -24.34 -3.18 -5.14
N LEU A 174 -23.31 -3.70 -5.79
CA LEU A 174 -22.48 -4.79 -5.23
C LEU A 174 -21.77 -4.36 -3.93
N MET A 175 -21.29 -3.11 -3.86
CA MET A 175 -20.68 -2.58 -2.62
C MET A 175 -21.69 -2.48 -1.49
N ILE A 176 -22.93 -2.08 -1.79
CA ILE A 176 -24.05 -2.02 -0.82
C ILE A 176 -24.39 -3.42 -0.33
N GLU A 177 -24.60 -4.38 -1.24
CA GLU A 177 -24.91 -5.76 -0.91
C GLU A 177 -23.82 -6.40 -0.06
N SER A 178 -22.55 -6.23 -0.43
CA SER A 178 -21.40 -6.75 0.32
C SER A 178 -21.27 -6.14 1.73
N THR A 179 -21.85 -4.95 1.95
CA THR A 179 -21.81 -4.30 3.28
C THR A 179 -22.88 -4.86 4.23
N GLN A 180 -23.99 -5.43 3.73
CA GLN A 180 -25.10 -5.92 4.57
C GLN A 180 -24.70 -6.99 5.59
N PRO A 181 -23.85 -7.98 5.26
CA PRO A 181 -23.42 -8.98 6.25
C PRO A 181 -22.70 -8.38 7.46
N LEU A 182 -21.85 -7.35 7.24
CA LEU A 182 -21.16 -6.62 8.30
C LEU A 182 -22.17 -5.90 9.21
N LEU A 183 -23.10 -5.15 8.64
CA LEU A 183 -24.12 -4.42 9.40
C LEU A 183 -25.01 -5.39 10.19
N THR A 184 -25.40 -6.51 9.59
CA THR A 184 -26.18 -7.55 10.25
C THR A 184 -25.42 -8.22 11.39
N LYS A 185 -24.11 -8.46 11.23
CA LYS A 185 -23.25 -9.00 12.29
C LYS A 185 -23.23 -8.08 13.51
N TRP A 186 -23.05 -6.78 13.28
CA TRP A 186 -23.01 -5.78 14.36
C TRP A 186 -24.38 -5.61 15.02
N ASP A 187 -25.47 -5.57 14.25
CA ASP A 187 -26.84 -5.56 14.79
C ASP A 187 -27.11 -6.78 15.71
N LYS A 188 -26.67 -7.98 15.28
CA LYS A 188 -26.80 -9.20 16.09
C LYS A 188 -25.98 -9.15 17.37
N ALA A 189 -24.75 -8.61 17.30
CA ALA A 189 -23.89 -8.48 18.48
C ALA A 189 -24.50 -7.53 19.53
N ILE A 190 -25.08 -6.40 19.08
CA ILE A 190 -25.78 -5.46 19.96
C ILE A 190 -27.00 -6.15 20.61
N LYS A 191 -27.86 -6.82 19.82
CA LYS A 191 -29.04 -7.53 20.32
C LYS A 191 -28.69 -8.63 21.31
N ALA A 192 -27.62 -9.40 21.03
CA ALA A 192 -27.17 -10.47 21.93
C ALA A 192 -26.72 -9.95 23.30
N LYS A 193 -26.19 -8.73 23.38
CA LYS A 193 -25.77 -8.11 24.65
C LYS A 193 -26.95 -7.53 25.44
N LEU A 194 -27.99 -7.03 24.75
CA LEU A 194 -29.17 -6.44 25.41
C LEU A 194 -30.04 -7.50 26.12
N GLY A 195 -29.96 -8.81 25.79
CA GLY A 195 -30.85 -9.84 26.28
C GLY A 195 -32.27 -9.71 25.70
N ASN A 196 -33.14 -10.70 25.96
CA ASN A 196 -34.49 -10.72 25.40
C ASN A 196 -35.49 -9.74 26.05
N ASP A 197 -35.12 -8.98 27.09
CA ASP A 197 -36.10 -8.32 27.97
C ASP A 197 -36.04 -6.79 28.06
N VAL A 198 -35.16 -6.08 27.29
CA VAL A 198 -35.12 -4.62 27.40
C VAL A 198 -34.98 -3.98 26.01
N ASP A 199 -36.05 -3.34 25.56
CA ASP A 199 -36.15 -2.47 24.39
C ASP A 199 -35.55 -1.06 24.67
N ASP A 200 -34.70 -0.94 25.69
CA ASP A 200 -33.95 0.27 26.01
C ASP A 200 -32.69 0.33 25.12
N GLY A 201 -32.75 1.14 24.07
CA GLY A 201 -31.76 1.31 23.00
C GLY A 201 -30.33 1.70 23.40
N ASN A 202 -29.90 1.38 24.63
CA ASN A 202 -28.61 1.80 25.21
C ASN A 202 -27.51 0.70 25.26
N GLY A 203 -27.66 -0.41 24.53
CA GLY A 203 -26.65 -1.47 24.52
C GLY A 203 -25.44 -1.09 23.64
N GLU A 204 -24.33 -0.75 24.27
CA GLU A 204 -23.04 -0.63 23.57
C GLU A 204 -22.34 -1.98 23.52
N VAL A 205 -21.76 -2.35 22.37
CA VAL A 205 -20.94 -3.57 22.22
C VAL A 205 -19.55 -3.20 21.72
N GLU A 206 -18.52 -3.83 22.28
CA GLU A 206 -17.16 -3.68 21.79
C GLU A 206 -16.93 -4.54 20.55
N VAL A 207 -16.39 -3.92 19.49
CA VAL A 207 -16.07 -4.58 18.22
C VAL A 207 -14.67 -4.17 17.75
N GLU A 208 -13.86 -5.15 17.35
CA GLU A 208 -12.65 -4.90 16.58
C GLU A 208 -13.02 -4.83 15.09
N VAL A 209 -12.97 -3.62 14.51
CA VAL A 209 -13.51 -3.37 13.16
C VAL A 209 -12.60 -3.82 12.02
N ASN A 210 -11.32 -4.04 12.27
CA ASN A 210 -10.34 -4.27 11.19
C ASN A 210 -10.61 -5.53 10.38
N GLU A 211 -10.86 -6.65 11.06
CA GLU A 211 -11.09 -7.93 10.36
C GLU A 211 -12.43 -7.92 9.62
N ASP A 212 -13.45 -7.28 10.19
CA ASP A 212 -14.74 -7.12 9.55
C ASP A 212 -14.65 -6.29 8.28
N LEU A 213 -13.93 -5.16 8.33
CA LEU A 213 -13.70 -4.29 7.17
C LEU A 213 -12.81 -4.95 6.10
N ARG A 214 -11.87 -5.81 6.52
CA ARG A 214 -11.08 -6.60 5.56
C ARG A 214 -11.94 -7.64 4.85
N SER A 215 -12.77 -8.36 5.60
CA SER A 215 -13.70 -9.34 5.02
C SER A 215 -14.66 -8.67 4.04
N LEU A 216 -15.20 -7.51 4.40
CA LEU A 216 -16.02 -6.69 3.52
C LEU A 216 -15.27 -6.27 2.25
N ALA A 217 -14.08 -5.67 2.39
CA ALA A 217 -13.32 -5.20 1.25
C ALA A 217 -12.88 -6.34 0.32
N ALA A 218 -12.60 -7.53 0.88
CA ALA A 218 -12.28 -8.73 0.13
C ALA A 218 -13.50 -9.24 -0.65
N ASP A 219 -14.70 -9.25 -0.06
CA ASP A 219 -15.95 -9.61 -0.76
C ASP A 219 -16.22 -8.66 -1.92
N VAL A 220 -16.14 -7.34 -1.69
CA VAL A 220 -16.34 -6.35 -2.74
C VAL A 220 -15.39 -6.56 -3.92
N ILE A 221 -14.08 -6.68 -3.68
CA ILE A 221 -13.11 -6.82 -4.77
C ILE A 221 -13.25 -8.14 -5.52
N SER A 222 -13.63 -9.23 -4.81
CA SER A 222 -13.89 -10.53 -5.43
C SER A 222 -15.09 -10.48 -6.37
N ARG A 223 -16.21 -9.93 -5.92
CA ARG A 223 -17.44 -9.85 -6.71
C ARG A 223 -17.29 -8.90 -7.90
N VAL A 224 -16.65 -7.76 -7.68
CA VAL A 224 -16.50 -6.73 -8.71
C VAL A 224 -15.52 -7.13 -9.81
N CYS A 225 -14.38 -7.70 -9.44
CA CYS A 225 -13.30 -7.98 -10.38
C CYS A 225 -13.36 -9.39 -10.97
N PHE A 226 -13.99 -10.33 -10.26
CA PHE A 226 -13.91 -11.75 -10.58
C PHE A 226 -15.28 -12.45 -10.63
N GLY A 227 -16.36 -11.71 -10.40
CA GLY A 227 -17.74 -12.20 -10.59
C GLY A 227 -18.24 -13.22 -9.57
N HIS A 228 -17.44 -13.60 -8.56
CA HIS A 228 -17.74 -14.71 -7.67
C HIS A 228 -17.92 -14.34 -6.21
N SER A 229 -18.62 -15.25 -5.49
CA SER A 229 -18.80 -15.15 -4.07
C SER A 229 -17.46 -15.31 -3.32
N TYR A 230 -17.31 -14.50 -2.28
CA TYR A 230 -16.19 -14.41 -1.36
C TYR A 230 -15.73 -15.76 -0.74
N SER A 231 -16.61 -16.77 -0.64
CA SER A 231 -16.31 -18.02 0.06
C SER A 231 -15.07 -18.75 -0.43
N LYS A 232 -14.84 -18.79 -1.75
CA LYS A 232 -13.63 -19.39 -2.34
C LYS A 232 -12.42 -18.44 -2.28
N GLY A 233 -12.64 -17.14 -2.33
CA GLY A 233 -11.58 -16.13 -2.23
C GLY A 233 -10.98 -15.97 -0.83
N ILE A 234 -11.70 -16.34 0.24
CA ILE A 234 -11.24 -16.16 1.65
C ILE A 234 -9.83 -16.74 1.87
N GLU A 235 -9.58 -17.93 1.34
CA GLU A 235 -8.30 -18.59 1.53
C GLU A 235 -7.16 -17.86 0.81
N VAL A 236 -7.40 -17.35 -0.39
CA VAL A 236 -6.44 -16.51 -1.14
C VAL A 236 -6.07 -15.27 -0.32
N PHE A 237 -7.05 -14.54 0.21
CA PHE A 237 -6.81 -13.33 1.01
C PHE A 237 -6.05 -13.62 2.30
N SER A 238 -6.44 -14.69 3.01
CA SER A 238 -5.78 -15.07 4.26
C SER A 238 -4.30 -15.46 4.03
N LYS A 239 -4.01 -16.19 2.95
CA LYS A 239 -2.63 -16.57 2.58
C LYS A 239 -1.82 -15.37 2.13
N LEU A 240 -2.36 -14.48 1.28
CA LEU A 240 -1.69 -13.23 0.86
C LEU A 240 -1.34 -12.36 2.07
N ARG A 241 -2.25 -12.25 3.04
CA ARG A 241 -2.01 -11.49 4.26
C ARG A 241 -0.95 -12.14 5.15
N LEU A 242 -0.96 -13.46 5.28
CA LEU A 242 0.07 -14.17 6.03
C LEU A 242 1.45 -13.99 5.38
N MET A 243 1.53 -14.06 4.05
CA MET A 243 2.74 -13.76 3.29
C MET A 243 3.21 -12.32 3.56
N GLN A 244 2.32 -11.33 3.49
CA GLN A 244 2.61 -9.93 3.80
C GLN A 244 3.20 -9.78 5.21
N LYS A 245 2.54 -10.36 6.23
CA LYS A 245 3.00 -10.30 7.62
C LYS A 245 4.38 -10.96 7.80
N LYS A 246 4.61 -12.13 7.20
CA LYS A 246 5.91 -12.83 7.29
C LYS A 246 7.02 -12.06 6.59
N MET A 247 6.76 -11.52 5.39
CA MET A 247 7.73 -10.74 4.64
C MET A 247 8.07 -9.41 5.32
N SER A 248 7.09 -8.79 6.01
CA SER A 248 7.29 -7.53 6.73
C SER A 248 8.12 -7.68 8.00
N LYS A 249 8.05 -8.84 8.69
CA LYS A 249 8.79 -9.06 9.95
C LYS A 249 10.32 -8.98 9.80
N HIS A 250 10.84 -9.25 8.63
CA HIS A 250 12.29 -9.29 8.43
C HIS A 250 12.94 -7.92 8.15
N GLY A 251 12.20 -6.81 8.12
CA GLY A 251 12.74 -5.45 7.92
C GLY A 251 13.53 -5.24 6.62
N THR A 252 13.91 -6.33 5.96
CA THR A 252 14.74 -6.40 4.75
C THR A 252 14.00 -5.96 3.49
N PHE A 253 12.69 -5.80 3.59
CA PHE A 253 11.82 -5.47 2.48
C PHE A 253 12.20 -4.16 1.78
N LEU A 254 12.46 -3.09 2.55
CA LEU A 254 12.79 -1.77 2.00
C LEU A 254 14.24 -1.67 1.52
N PHE A 255 15.18 -2.41 2.11
CA PHE A 255 16.61 -2.16 1.93
C PHE A 255 17.39 -3.27 1.22
N GLY A 256 16.76 -4.39 0.89
CA GLY A 256 17.35 -5.40 0.01
C GLY A 256 18.51 -6.21 0.58
N VAL A 257 18.86 -6.05 1.85
CA VAL A 257 19.95 -6.79 2.46
C VAL A 257 19.41 -8.00 3.21
N LYS A 258 19.36 -9.14 2.54
CA LYS A 258 19.35 -10.43 3.24
C LYS A 258 20.70 -10.55 3.95
N GLY A 259 20.67 -10.64 5.27
CA GLY A 259 21.91 -10.88 6.01
C GLY A 259 22.59 -12.14 5.50
N LEU A 260 23.91 -12.12 5.37
CA LEU A 260 24.70 -13.28 4.95
C LEU A 260 24.32 -14.52 5.78
N ARG A 261 24.00 -14.31 7.06
CA ARG A 261 23.52 -15.32 8.01
C ARG A 261 22.18 -15.94 7.62
N ASP A 262 21.22 -15.14 7.11
CA ASP A 262 19.91 -15.65 6.68
C ASP A 262 20.04 -16.43 5.37
N THR A 263 20.92 -16.00 4.47
CA THR A 263 21.21 -16.72 3.23
C THR A 263 21.88 -18.06 3.52
N LEU A 264 22.88 -18.08 4.40
CA LEU A 264 23.57 -19.32 4.82
C LEU A 264 22.63 -20.26 5.57
N ASN A 265 21.80 -19.78 6.50
CA ASN A 265 20.84 -20.61 7.22
C ASN A 265 19.79 -21.24 6.30
N ASN A 266 19.36 -20.53 5.25
CA ASN A 266 18.39 -21.05 4.28
C ASN A 266 19.03 -22.13 3.36
N VAL A 267 20.29 -21.95 2.99
CA VAL A 267 21.04 -22.93 2.17
C VAL A 267 21.35 -24.20 2.96
N TRP A 268 21.69 -24.07 4.25
CA TRP A 268 22.10 -25.22 5.10
C TRP A 268 20.95 -26.07 5.62
N ARG A 269 19.72 -25.53 5.70
CA ARG A 269 18.59 -26.24 6.31
C ARG A 269 17.74 -27.03 5.31
N GLY A 270 17.95 -26.91 4.00
CA GLY A 270 17.21 -27.67 2.97
C GLY A 270 15.69 -27.56 3.06
N LYS A 271 15.17 -26.70 3.96
CA LYS A 271 13.74 -26.45 4.10
C LYS A 271 13.28 -25.53 2.99
N GLU A 272 12.35 -26.02 2.21
CA GLU A 272 11.61 -25.18 1.29
C GLU A 272 11.04 -23.98 2.05
N ASN A 273 11.29 -22.79 1.51
CA ASN A 273 10.88 -21.55 2.18
C ASN A 273 9.34 -21.55 2.27
N GLU A 274 8.77 -21.43 3.47
CA GLU A 274 7.32 -21.37 3.70
C GLU A 274 6.61 -20.37 2.79
N ILE A 275 7.30 -19.28 2.41
CA ILE A 275 6.76 -18.27 1.49
C ILE A 275 6.58 -18.89 0.09
N LYS A 276 7.49 -19.75 -0.40
CA LYS A 276 7.35 -20.41 -1.70
C LYS A 276 6.24 -21.45 -1.71
N ILE A 277 5.99 -22.11 -0.58
CA ILE A 277 4.87 -23.04 -0.44
C ILE A 277 3.57 -22.26 -0.55
N MET A 278 3.42 -21.19 0.24
CA MET A 278 2.24 -20.33 0.18
C MET A 278 2.05 -19.67 -1.19
N GLU A 279 3.13 -19.29 -1.88
CA GLU A 279 3.09 -18.76 -3.25
C GLU A 279 2.41 -19.76 -4.21
N ARG A 280 2.85 -21.02 -4.22
CA ARG A 280 2.25 -22.08 -5.06
C ARG A 280 0.79 -22.36 -4.70
N GLU A 281 0.48 -22.39 -3.41
CA GLU A 281 -0.90 -22.58 -2.94
C GLU A 281 -1.82 -21.43 -3.40
N VAL A 282 -1.37 -20.18 -3.30
CA VAL A 282 -2.12 -19.02 -3.80
C VAL A 282 -2.29 -19.09 -5.31
N GLU A 283 -1.24 -19.48 -6.05
CA GLU A 283 -1.30 -19.64 -7.51
C GLU A 283 -2.29 -20.73 -7.94
N SER A 284 -2.31 -21.86 -7.23
CA SER A 284 -3.27 -22.94 -7.49
C SER A 284 -4.70 -22.49 -7.24
N LEU A 285 -4.96 -21.88 -6.08
CA LEU A 285 -6.29 -21.37 -5.72
C LEU A 285 -6.82 -20.33 -6.70
N ILE A 286 -5.97 -19.40 -7.11
CA ILE A 286 -6.36 -18.38 -8.10
C ILE A 286 -6.64 -19.06 -9.45
N TRP A 287 -5.82 -20.03 -9.84
CA TRP A 287 -6.01 -20.72 -11.12
C TRP A 287 -7.31 -21.53 -11.15
N GLU A 288 -7.67 -22.20 -10.06
CA GLU A 288 -8.95 -22.89 -9.91
C GLU A 288 -10.13 -21.92 -10.13
N LEU A 289 -10.08 -20.73 -9.51
CA LEU A 289 -11.10 -19.67 -9.72
C LEU A 289 -11.16 -19.20 -11.18
N VAL A 290 -10.01 -19.12 -11.86
CA VAL A 290 -9.92 -18.73 -13.28
C VAL A 290 -10.56 -19.77 -14.18
N GLU A 291 -10.31 -21.07 -13.93
CA GLU A 291 -10.88 -22.17 -14.72
C GLU A 291 -12.40 -22.26 -14.53
N GLU A 292 -12.90 -22.17 -13.29
CA GLU A 292 -14.34 -22.10 -13.02
C GLU A 292 -15.01 -20.93 -13.78
N ARG A 293 -14.38 -19.76 -13.76
CA ARG A 293 -14.92 -18.60 -14.47
C ARG A 293 -14.93 -18.78 -15.98
N LYS A 294 -13.91 -19.44 -16.52
CA LYS A 294 -13.83 -19.78 -17.94
C LYS A 294 -14.95 -20.71 -18.37
N GLU A 295 -15.28 -21.70 -17.57
CA GLU A 295 -16.38 -22.64 -17.80
C GLU A 295 -17.72 -21.91 -17.78
N GLU A 296 -17.98 -21.08 -16.76
CA GLU A 296 -19.21 -20.26 -16.66
C GLU A 296 -19.40 -19.32 -17.86
N CYS A 297 -18.32 -18.65 -18.29
CA CYS A 297 -18.38 -17.76 -19.46
C CYS A 297 -18.68 -18.53 -20.76
N SER A 298 -18.28 -19.80 -20.85
CA SER A 298 -18.56 -20.64 -21.99
C SER A 298 -20.02 -21.10 -22.04
N GLU A 299 -20.63 -21.36 -20.86
CA GLU A 299 -22.02 -21.79 -20.75
C GLU A 299 -23.02 -20.63 -20.87
N LYS A 300 -22.68 -19.47 -20.29
CA LYS A 300 -23.55 -18.27 -20.28
C LYS A 300 -22.75 -17.02 -20.61
N PRO A 301 -22.69 -16.61 -21.87
CA PRO A 301 -22.04 -15.37 -22.25
C PRO A 301 -22.70 -14.18 -21.52
N SER A 302 -21.97 -13.55 -20.58
CA SER A 302 -22.45 -12.36 -19.88
C SER A 302 -22.33 -11.14 -20.80
N SER A 303 -23.34 -10.28 -20.83
CA SER A 303 -23.30 -9.01 -21.55
C SER A 303 -22.34 -7.99 -20.90
N LYS A 304 -21.97 -8.18 -19.65
CA LYS A 304 -21.01 -7.33 -18.92
C LYS A 304 -19.75 -8.14 -18.61
N LYS A 305 -18.66 -7.76 -19.25
CA LYS A 305 -17.33 -8.34 -18.99
C LYS A 305 -16.79 -7.79 -17.68
N ASP A 306 -16.37 -8.68 -16.77
CA ASP A 306 -15.59 -8.32 -15.60
C ASP A 306 -14.07 -8.30 -15.90
N LEU A 307 -13.27 -7.90 -14.93
CA LEU A 307 -11.83 -7.80 -15.11
C LEU A 307 -11.16 -9.16 -15.40
N MET A 308 -11.64 -10.26 -14.78
CA MET A 308 -11.08 -11.58 -15.03
C MET A 308 -11.30 -12.01 -16.48
N GLN A 309 -12.49 -11.77 -17.02
CA GLN A 309 -12.79 -12.06 -18.42
C GLN A 309 -11.90 -11.24 -19.37
N LEU A 310 -11.66 -9.97 -19.07
CA LEU A 310 -10.73 -9.14 -19.86
C LEU A 310 -9.29 -9.65 -19.81
N LEU A 311 -8.82 -10.10 -18.64
CA LEU A 311 -7.49 -10.69 -18.50
C LEU A 311 -7.40 -12.02 -19.29
N LEU A 312 -8.46 -12.82 -19.27
CA LEU A 312 -8.55 -14.07 -20.07
C LEU A 312 -8.51 -13.77 -21.56
N GLU A 313 -9.34 -12.85 -22.05
CA GLU A 313 -9.38 -12.47 -23.47
C GLU A 313 -8.03 -11.90 -23.94
N ALA A 314 -7.40 -11.03 -23.13
CA ALA A 314 -6.09 -10.46 -23.46
C ALA A 314 -4.96 -11.50 -23.47
N ALA A 315 -5.07 -12.53 -22.63
CA ALA A 315 -4.08 -13.60 -22.56
C ALA A 315 -4.27 -14.65 -23.66
N MET A 316 -5.47 -14.76 -24.26
CA MET A 316 -5.85 -15.77 -25.26
C MET A 316 -6.04 -15.16 -26.67
N SER A 317 -5.78 -13.86 -26.86
CA SER A 317 -5.91 -13.24 -28.19
C SER A 317 -4.92 -13.86 -29.18
N ASP A 318 -5.45 -14.38 -30.31
CA ASP A 318 -4.69 -15.00 -31.40
C ASP A 318 -4.00 -13.97 -32.33
N ASP A 319 -3.93 -12.69 -31.91
CA ASP A 319 -3.25 -11.66 -32.69
C ASP A 319 -1.74 -11.95 -32.67
N ASP A 320 -1.17 -12.32 -33.81
CA ASP A 320 0.24 -12.74 -34.00
C ASP A 320 1.27 -11.76 -33.44
N SER A 321 0.86 -10.53 -33.18
CA SER A 321 1.68 -9.49 -32.54
C SER A 321 1.64 -9.50 -31.01
N THR A 322 0.71 -10.24 -30.37
CA THR A 322 0.45 -10.17 -28.92
C THR A 322 0.22 -11.56 -28.27
N SER A 323 0.21 -12.67 -29.01
CA SER A 323 -0.01 -14.01 -28.47
C SER A 323 1.10 -14.40 -27.51
N LEU A 324 0.75 -14.53 -26.22
CA LEU A 324 1.66 -15.01 -25.18
C LEU A 324 1.70 -16.54 -25.21
N PRO A 325 2.87 -17.20 -25.06
CA PRO A 325 2.92 -18.64 -24.81
C PRO A 325 1.98 -19.03 -23.66
N LYS A 326 1.32 -20.18 -23.74
CA LYS A 326 0.27 -20.59 -22.76
C LYS A 326 0.70 -20.46 -21.29
N ASP A 327 1.95 -20.80 -20.97
CA ASP A 327 2.49 -20.68 -19.61
C ASP A 327 2.63 -19.21 -19.18
N PHE A 328 2.98 -18.32 -20.11
CA PHE A 328 3.01 -16.89 -19.86
C PHE A 328 1.61 -16.28 -19.68
N ALA A 329 0.62 -16.78 -20.42
CA ALA A 329 -0.77 -16.37 -20.30
C ALA A 329 -1.32 -16.71 -18.91
N LYS A 330 -1.11 -17.95 -18.45
CA LYS A 330 -1.48 -18.37 -17.08
C LYS A 330 -0.85 -17.48 -16.02
N GLN A 331 0.47 -17.29 -16.08
CA GLN A 331 1.20 -16.50 -15.10
C GLN A 331 0.78 -15.03 -15.12
N PHE A 332 0.51 -14.47 -16.31
CA PHE A 332 0.01 -13.09 -16.46
C PHE A 332 -1.32 -12.89 -15.73
N ILE A 333 -2.28 -13.81 -15.89
CA ILE A 333 -3.59 -13.74 -15.23
C ILE A 333 -3.41 -13.84 -13.71
N VAL A 334 -2.75 -14.90 -13.24
CA VAL A 334 -2.55 -15.17 -11.81
C VAL A 334 -1.85 -14.00 -11.11
N ASP A 335 -0.78 -13.47 -11.70
CA ASP A 335 -0.02 -12.37 -11.11
C ASP A 335 -0.84 -11.09 -11.02
N ASN A 336 -1.66 -10.77 -12.02
CA ASN A 336 -2.54 -9.61 -11.95
C ASN A 336 -3.70 -9.82 -10.96
N CYS A 337 -4.25 -11.02 -10.86
CA CYS A 337 -5.22 -11.36 -9.81
C CYS A 337 -4.62 -11.16 -8.41
N LYS A 338 -3.42 -11.70 -8.12
CA LYS A 338 -2.71 -11.46 -6.85
C LYS A 338 -2.58 -9.96 -6.54
N ASN A 339 -2.19 -9.16 -7.55
CA ASN A 339 -2.00 -7.73 -7.37
C ASN A 339 -3.29 -7.00 -7.03
N ILE A 340 -4.39 -7.32 -7.70
CA ILE A 340 -5.69 -6.69 -7.50
C ILE A 340 -6.30 -7.14 -6.18
N TYR A 341 -6.25 -8.43 -5.85
CA TYR A 341 -6.65 -8.93 -4.54
C TYR A 341 -5.91 -8.21 -3.42
N PHE A 342 -4.57 -8.16 -3.49
CA PHE A 342 -3.77 -7.51 -2.45
C PHE A 342 -4.07 -6.01 -2.33
N ALA A 343 -4.05 -5.26 -3.44
CA ALA A 343 -4.20 -3.82 -3.43
C ALA A 343 -5.62 -3.37 -3.08
N GLY A 344 -6.65 -4.08 -3.59
CA GLY A 344 -8.04 -3.64 -3.51
C GLY A 344 -8.66 -3.84 -2.12
N HIS A 345 -8.25 -4.87 -1.36
CA HIS A 345 -8.87 -5.12 -0.08
C HIS A 345 -8.14 -4.47 1.10
N GLU A 346 -6.82 -4.64 1.23
CA GLU A 346 -6.07 -4.15 2.38
C GLU A 346 -6.13 -2.62 2.52
N THR A 347 -5.94 -1.89 1.42
CA THR A 347 -5.84 -0.43 1.48
C THR A 347 -7.16 0.24 1.84
N VAL A 348 -8.27 -0.24 1.29
CA VAL A 348 -9.62 0.30 1.59
C VAL A 348 -10.05 -0.06 3.00
N ALA A 349 -9.85 -1.32 3.42
CA ALA A 349 -10.17 -1.76 4.78
C ALA A 349 -9.44 -0.93 5.85
N ILE A 350 -8.14 -0.69 5.66
CA ILE A 350 -7.34 0.10 6.58
C ILE A 350 -7.77 1.57 6.59
N THR A 351 -8.07 2.16 5.42
CA THR A 351 -8.57 3.53 5.36
C THR A 351 -9.92 3.66 6.05
N ALA A 352 -10.82 2.69 5.88
CA ALA A 352 -12.09 2.66 6.60
C ALA A 352 -11.87 2.52 8.11
N SER A 353 -10.95 1.66 8.56
CA SER A 353 -10.60 1.50 9.98
C SER A 353 -10.10 2.82 10.60
N TRP A 354 -9.17 3.52 9.93
CA TRP A 354 -8.71 4.84 10.37
C TRP A 354 -9.81 5.89 10.34
N SER A 355 -10.73 5.81 9.35
CA SER A 355 -11.89 6.72 9.28
C SER A 355 -12.82 6.54 10.48
N LEU A 356 -13.14 5.30 10.84
CA LEU A 356 -13.97 5.01 12.01
C LEU A 356 -13.27 5.42 13.31
N MET A 357 -11.96 5.17 13.44
CA MET A 357 -11.17 5.60 14.59
C MET A 357 -11.22 7.13 14.77
N LEU A 358 -10.98 7.89 13.71
CA LEU A 358 -11.01 9.36 13.77
C LEU A 358 -12.41 9.89 14.04
N LEU A 359 -13.44 9.32 13.42
CA LEU A 359 -14.83 9.70 13.69
C LEU A 359 -15.29 9.32 15.11
N ALA A 360 -14.70 8.29 15.73
CA ALA A 360 -14.92 7.95 17.12
C ALA A 360 -14.22 8.93 18.07
N THR A 361 -13.04 9.41 17.68
CA THR A 361 -12.26 10.41 18.45
C THR A 361 -12.86 11.81 18.37
N TYR A 362 -13.51 12.12 17.23
CA TYR A 362 -14.08 13.45 16.94
C TYR A 362 -15.60 13.32 16.69
N PRO A 363 -16.42 13.20 17.76
CA PRO A 363 -17.86 12.94 17.66
C PRO A 363 -18.63 14.02 16.91
N GLU A 364 -18.18 15.26 16.95
CA GLU A 364 -18.76 16.38 16.18
C GLU A 364 -18.68 16.13 14.66
N TRP A 365 -17.59 15.53 14.18
CA TRP A 365 -17.45 15.14 12.79
C TRP A 365 -18.29 13.92 12.44
N GLN A 366 -18.39 12.96 13.35
CA GLN A 366 -19.28 11.82 13.19
C GLN A 366 -20.74 12.29 13.02
N ASP A 367 -21.22 13.21 13.87
CA ASP A 367 -22.57 13.73 13.82
C ASP A 367 -22.82 14.61 12.56
N ARG A 368 -21.83 15.40 12.12
CA ARG A 368 -21.92 16.18 10.87
C ARG A 368 -22.07 15.27 9.66
N VAL A 369 -21.23 14.25 9.55
CA VAL A 369 -21.29 13.27 8.44
C VAL A 369 -22.61 12.49 8.49
N ARG A 370 -23.07 12.08 9.67
CA ARG A 370 -24.36 11.38 9.83
C ARG A 370 -25.52 12.23 9.34
N LYS A 371 -25.57 13.52 9.73
CA LYS A 371 -26.61 14.44 9.25
C LYS A 371 -26.60 14.56 7.73
N GLU A 372 -25.42 14.70 7.13
CA GLU A 372 -25.29 14.72 5.66
C GLU A 372 -25.79 13.41 5.02
N VAL A 373 -25.39 12.26 5.56
CA VAL A 373 -25.80 10.94 5.03
C VAL A 373 -27.31 10.76 5.09
N VAL A 374 -27.94 11.09 6.21
CA VAL A 374 -29.41 10.99 6.37
C VAL A 374 -30.14 11.98 5.44
N GLN A 375 -29.61 13.16 5.25
CA GLN A 375 -30.18 14.16 4.32
C GLN A 375 -30.06 13.71 2.86
N VAL A 376 -28.91 13.15 2.45
CA VAL A 376 -28.65 12.72 1.08
C VAL A 376 -29.34 11.39 0.76
N PHE A 377 -29.46 10.50 1.73
CA PHE A 377 -30.08 9.17 1.60
C PHE A 377 -31.19 8.97 2.66
N PRO A 378 -32.36 9.62 2.48
CA PRO A 378 -33.47 9.51 3.45
C PRO A 378 -33.92 8.06 3.71
N ASN A 379 -33.76 7.19 2.70
CA ASN A 379 -34.08 5.76 2.80
C ASN A 379 -32.94 4.91 3.36
N GLY A 380 -31.82 5.54 3.79
CA GLY A 380 -30.64 4.87 4.32
C GLY A 380 -29.84 4.04 3.31
N ILE A 381 -30.18 4.10 2.02
CA ILE A 381 -29.50 3.34 0.95
C ILE A 381 -28.78 4.31 0.00
N PRO A 382 -27.44 4.25 -0.07
CA PRO A 382 -26.69 5.06 -1.04
C PRO A 382 -27.09 4.73 -2.48
N ASN A 383 -27.12 5.74 -3.33
CA ASN A 383 -27.23 5.58 -4.77
C ASN A 383 -26.10 6.31 -5.48
N VAL A 384 -25.76 5.86 -6.68
CA VAL A 384 -24.61 6.32 -7.44
C VAL A 384 -24.63 7.82 -7.75
N ASP A 385 -25.82 8.36 -8.07
CA ASP A 385 -25.97 9.75 -8.52
C ASP A 385 -25.86 10.75 -7.35
N SER A 386 -26.21 10.32 -6.16
CA SER A 386 -26.16 11.15 -4.94
C SER A 386 -24.84 11.03 -4.17
N LEU A 387 -24.00 10.01 -4.43
CA LEU A 387 -22.68 9.89 -3.79
C LEU A 387 -21.78 11.15 -3.92
N PRO A 388 -21.80 11.92 -5.03
CA PRO A 388 -21.08 13.19 -5.13
C PRO A 388 -21.54 14.26 -4.14
N LEU A 389 -22.77 14.18 -3.63
CA LEU A 389 -23.35 15.13 -2.68
C LEU A 389 -22.78 14.97 -1.26
N LEU A 390 -22.17 13.82 -0.95
CA LEU A 390 -21.49 13.56 0.33
C LEU A 390 -20.18 14.37 0.42
N LYS A 391 -20.29 15.68 0.60
CA LYS A 391 -19.15 16.60 0.64
C LYS A 391 -18.38 16.49 1.96
N THR A 392 -19.10 16.47 3.10
CA THR A 392 -18.52 16.35 4.44
C THR A 392 -17.78 15.03 4.59
N LEU A 393 -18.41 13.92 4.17
CA LEU A 393 -17.76 12.60 4.18
C LEU A 393 -16.53 12.58 3.26
N THR A 394 -16.58 13.26 2.12
CA THR A 394 -15.44 13.36 1.20
C THR A 394 -14.28 14.11 1.85
N MET A 395 -14.53 15.21 2.57
CA MET A 395 -13.51 15.93 3.33
C MET A 395 -12.87 15.04 4.40
N VAL A 396 -13.69 14.30 5.14
CA VAL A 396 -13.19 13.33 6.15
C VAL A 396 -12.29 12.27 5.51
N ILE A 397 -12.70 11.62 4.42
CA ILE A 397 -11.89 10.60 3.74
C ILE A 397 -10.55 11.19 3.27
N HIS A 398 -10.55 12.38 2.71
CA HIS A 398 -9.30 13.03 2.29
C HIS A 398 -8.38 13.35 3.46
N GLU A 399 -8.91 13.81 4.58
CA GLU A 399 -8.10 14.11 5.78
C GLU A 399 -7.56 12.82 6.43
N VAL A 400 -8.35 11.74 6.43
CA VAL A 400 -7.87 10.41 6.84
C VAL A 400 -6.71 9.95 5.95
N LEU A 401 -6.84 10.05 4.64
CA LEU A 401 -5.78 9.71 3.69
C LEU A 401 -4.53 10.61 3.82
N ARG A 402 -4.69 11.83 4.30
CA ARG A 402 -3.58 12.72 4.63
C ARG A 402 -2.83 12.24 5.87
N LEU A 403 -3.57 12.04 6.96
CA LEU A 403 -2.99 11.64 8.25
C LEU A 403 -2.52 10.18 8.28
N TYR A 404 -3.27 9.27 7.67
CA TYR A 404 -3.01 7.82 7.69
C TYR A 404 -3.02 7.23 6.27
N PRO A 405 -2.12 7.68 5.37
CA PRO A 405 -2.05 7.11 4.03
C PRO A 405 -1.63 5.63 4.12
N PRO A 406 -2.36 4.69 3.50
CA PRO A 406 -1.94 3.28 3.51
C PRO A 406 -0.55 3.07 2.90
N GLY A 407 -0.26 3.72 1.78
CA GLY A 407 1.06 3.71 1.16
C GLY A 407 2.00 4.69 1.85
N ALA A 408 3.12 4.21 2.41
CA ALA A 408 4.12 5.07 3.05
C ALA A 408 5.04 5.79 2.06
N PHE A 409 5.26 5.21 0.87
CA PHE A 409 6.28 5.69 -0.05
C PHE A 409 5.79 5.75 -1.50
N VAL A 410 6.24 6.79 -2.20
CA VAL A 410 6.40 6.78 -3.66
C VAL A 410 7.87 6.51 -3.94
N SER A 411 8.18 5.42 -4.66
CA SER A 411 9.56 5.09 -5.05
C SER A 411 9.69 4.91 -6.55
N ARG A 412 10.82 5.38 -7.12
CA ARG A 412 11.15 5.26 -8.54
C ARG A 412 12.64 4.97 -8.71
N GLU A 413 12.99 3.98 -9.50
CA GLU A 413 14.37 3.77 -9.99
C GLU A 413 14.52 4.43 -11.35
N VAL A 414 15.62 5.13 -11.54
CA VAL A 414 15.98 5.82 -12.79
C VAL A 414 16.73 4.84 -13.69
N TYR A 415 16.17 4.48 -14.84
CA TYR A 415 16.77 3.51 -15.78
C TYR A 415 17.69 4.16 -16.82
N LYS A 416 17.59 5.47 -16.97
CA LYS A 416 18.42 6.29 -17.86
C LYS A 416 18.64 7.64 -17.18
N ASP A 417 19.81 8.28 -17.37
CA ASP A 417 20.05 9.63 -16.83
C ASP A 417 18.85 10.53 -17.19
N THR A 418 18.15 11.05 -16.19
CA THR A 418 16.85 11.72 -16.36
C THR A 418 16.88 13.10 -15.71
N GLN A 419 16.43 14.11 -16.45
CA GLN A 419 16.23 15.46 -15.94
C GLN A 419 14.90 15.55 -15.18
N ILE A 420 14.94 15.99 -13.92
CA ILE A 420 13.76 16.26 -13.08
C ILE A 420 13.84 17.70 -12.60
N GLY A 421 13.10 18.59 -13.24
CA GLY A 421 13.27 20.02 -13.04
C GLY A 421 14.70 20.45 -13.37
N LYS A 422 15.42 21.06 -12.42
CA LYS A 422 16.83 21.45 -12.57
C LYS A 422 17.84 20.35 -12.22
N LEU A 423 17.36 19.22 -11.74
CA LEU A 423 18.20 18.13 -11.24
C LEU A 423 18.41 17.05 -12.31
N LEU A 424 19.66 16.77 -12.65
CA LEU A 424 20.01 15.60 -13.46
C LEU A 424 20.25 14.39 -12.54
N VAL A 425 19.30 13.45 -12.56
CA VAL A 425 19.39 12.24 -11.76
C VAL A 425 20.05 11.12 -12.56
N PRO A 426 21.21 10.61 -12.11
CA PRO A 426 21.92 9.55 -12.82
C PRO A 426 21.14 8.22 -12.80
N LYS A 427 21.36 7.40 -13.85
CA LYS A 427 20.88 6.03 -13.93
C LYS A 427 21.23 5.22 -12.67
N GLY A 428 20.29 4.40 -12.19
CA GLY A 428 20.44 3.51 -11.05
C GLY A 428 20.17 4.17 -9.70
N VAL A 429 19.93 5.48 -9.66
CA VAL A 429 19.48 6.18 -8.45
C VAL A 429 18.02 5.84 -8.17
N VAL A 430 17.69 5.58 -6.90
CA VAL A 430 16.31 5.35 -6.46
C VAL A 430 15.79 6.61 -5.76
N LEU A 431 14.70 7.14 -6.27
CA LEU A 431 13.97 8.27 -5.68
C LEU A 431 12.98 7.75 -4.62
N TRP A 432 12.91 8.41 -3.48
CA TRP A 432 12.01 8.11 -2.38
C TRP A 432 11.28 9.35 -1.91
N THR A 433 9.96 9.33 -1.97
CA THR A 433 9.09 10.31 -1.32
C THR A 433 8.37 9.63 -0.17
N LEU A 434 8.55 10.13 1.04
CA LEU A 434 7.88 9.64 2.25
C LEU A 434 6.57 10.40 2.40
N ILE A 435 5.46 9.72 2.11
CA ILE A 435 4.12 10.32 2.07
C ILE A 435 3.70 10.87 3.45
N PRO A 436 3.81 10.12 4.56
CA PRO A 436 3.41 10.64 5.86
C PRO A 436 4.12 11.93 6.25
N THR A 437 5.42 12.07 5.93
CA THR A 437 6.18 13.28 6.25
C THR A 437 5.70 14.48 5.44
N ILE A 438 5.55 14.33 4.10
CA ILE A 438 5.09 15.46 3.28
C ILE A 438 3.65 15.86 3.59
N HIS A 439 2.82 14.91 4.02
CA HIS A 439 1.44 15.17 4.43
C HIS A 439 1.31 15.84 5.81
N ARG A 440 2.42 15.94 6.56
CA ARG A 440 2.47 16.57 7.89
C ARG A 440 3.43 17.75 7.97
N ASP A 441 4.03 18.14 6.86
CA ASP A 441 4.95 19.27 6.84
C ASP A 441 4.22 20.58 7.13
N PRO A 442 4.55 21.31 8.24
CA PRO A 442 3.88 22.56 8.61
C PRO A 442 4.04 23.68 7.57
N GLU A 443 5.13 23.69 6.80
CA GLU A 443 5.36 24.64 5.72
C GLU A 443 4.37 24.46 4.55
N ILE A 444 3.79 23.26 4.45
CA ILE A 444 2.83 22.88 3.40
C ILE A 444 1.41 22.99 3.93
N TRP A 445 1.15 22.47 5.15
CA TRP A 445 -0.19 22.26 5.70
C TRP A 445 -0.57 23.25 6.82
N GLY A 446 0.35 24.12 7.24
CA GLY A 446 0.17 25.04 8.35
C GLY A 446 0.53 24.45 9.72
N ALA A 447 0.52 25.28 10.76
CA ALA A 447 0.94 24.91 12.12
C ALA A 447 0.15 23.72 12.71
N ASN A 448 -1.09 23.53 12.27
CA ASN A 448 -1.98 22.44 12.67
C ASN A 448 -1.90 21.20 11.75
N ALA A 449 -0.77 21.00 11.09
CA ALA A 449 -0.55 19.87 10.15
C ALA A 449 -0.77 18.50 10.78
N ASN A 450 -0.59 18.34 12.09
CA ASN A 450 -0.80 17.08 12.82
C ASN A 450 -2.22 16.91 13.38
N GLU A 451 -3.11 17.89 13.19
CA GLU A 451 -4.49 17.83 13.68
C GLU A 451 -5.43 17.28 12.61
N PHE A 452 -6.52 16.63 13.06
CA PHE A 452 -7.60 16.18 12.20
C PHE A 452 -8.55 17.33 11.88
N GLN A 453 -8.41 17.93 10.71
CA GLN A 453 -9.18 19.08 10.24
C GLN A 453 -9.72 18.87 8.82
N PRO A 454 -10.83 18.13 8.64
CA PRO A 454 -11.42 17.88 7.32
C PRO A 454 -11.77 19.13 6.52
N GLU A 455 -12.04 20.27 7.18
CA GLU A 455 -12.28 21.56 6.52
C GLU A 455 -11.17 22.01 5.57
N ARG A 456 -9.96 21.50 5.69
CA ARG A 456 -8.88 21.75 4.72
C ARG A 456 -9.34 21.46 3.29
N PHE A 457 -10.20 20.46 3.14
CA PHE A 457 -10.67 19.96 1.85
C PHE A 457 -12.02 20.55 1.41
N LYS A 458 -12.57 21.57 2.09
CA LYS A 458 -13.87 22.18 1.78
C LYS A 458 -13.95 22.71 0.34
N ASP A 459 -12.86 23.29 -0.16
CA ASP A 459 -12.73 23.85 -1.50
C ASP A 459 -12.03 22.87 -2.48
N GLY A 460 -11.96 21.58 -2.12
CA GLY A 460 -11.34 20.51 -2.89
C GLY A 460 -9.83 20.36 -2.64
N VAL A 461 -9.27 19.29 -3.19
CA VAL A 461 -7.84 18.91 -3.00
C VAL A 461 -6.88 20.01 -3.47
N SER A 462 -7.24 20.73 -4.55
CA SER A 462 -6.37 21.77 -5.13
C SER A 462 -6.15 22.99 -4.23
N LYS A 463 -7.00 23.18 -3.23
CA LYS A 463 -6.92 24.30 -2.29
C LYS A 463 -6.64 23.87 -0.84
N ALA A 464 -6.41 22.58 -0.61
CA ALA A 464 -6.27 22.02 0.73
C ALA A 464 -4.96 22.39 1.43
N CYS A 465 -3.92 22.76 0.67
CA CYS A 465 -2.62 23.15 1.20
C CYS A 465 -1.90 24.11 0.26
N LYS A 466 -0.77 24.65 0.71
CA LYS A 466 0.04 25.62 -0.04
C LYS A 466 0.55 25.06 -1.38
N TYR A 467 0.82 23.76 -1.45
CA TYR A 467 1.33 23.07 -2.64
C TYR A 467 0.46 21.84 -2.93
N PRO A 468 -0.58 21.94 -3.79
CA PRO A 468 -1.52 20.84 -4.05
C PRO A 468 -0.87 19.53 -4.49
N GLN A 469 0.27 19.61 -5.17
CA GLN A 469 1.08 18.47 -5.60
C GLN A 469 1.75 17.71 -4.45
N ALA A 470 1.74 18.25 -3.23
CA ALA A 470 2.21 17.57 -2.03
C ALA A 470 1.19 16.59 -1.45
N TYR A 471 -0.08 16.66 -1.87
CA TYR A 471 -1.10 15.70 -1.49
C TYR A 471 -1.09 14.50 -2.43
N VAL A 472 -0.44 13.41 -2.02
CA VAL A 472 -0.09 12.27 -2.89
C VAL A 472 -0.49 10.89 -2.31
N PRO A 473 -1.67 10.72 -1.67
CA PRO A 473 -2.03 9.46 -1.04
C PRO A 473 -2.20 8.31 -2.06
N PHE A 474 -2.44 8.63 -3.32
CA PHE A 474 -2.58 7.69 -4.43
C PHE A 474 -1.34 7.63 -5.34
N GLY A 475 -0.23 8.24 -4.92
CA GLY A 475 0.99 8.34 -5.72
C GLY A 475 0.97 9.47 -6.75
N VAL A 476 1.92 9.45 -7.70
CA VAL A 476 2.13 10.53 -8.68
C VAL A 476 2.45 9.98 -10.07
N GLY A 477 2.15 10.81 -11.10
CA GLY A 477 2.53 10.58 -12.49
C GLY A 477 1.84 9.38 -13.14
N PRO A 478 2.49 8.76 -14.15
CA PRO A 478 1.89 7.66 -14.90
C PRO A 478 1.48 6.46 -14.05
N ARG A 479 2.11 6.29 -12.89
CA ARG A 479 1.84 5.21 -11.93
C ARG A 479 0.87 5.60 -10.80
N LEU A 480 0.07 6.66 -11.01
CA LEU A 480 -1.05 6.99 -10.13
C LEU A 480 -1.93 5.75 -9.93
N CYS A 481 -2.44 5.55 -8.72
CA CYS A 481 -3.28 4.39 -8.36
C CYS A 481 -4.42 4.21 -9.36
N VAL A 482 -4.54 3.01 -9.94
CA VAL A 482 -5.63 2.68 -10.88
C VAL A 482 -6.97 2.62 -10.17
N GLY A 483 -6.99 2.15 -8.92
CA GLY A 483 -8.18 1.99 -8.09
C GLY A 483 -8.61 3.23 -7.32
N LYS A 484 -8.08 4.43 -7.61
CA LYS A 484 -8.43 5.66 -6.86
C LYS A 484 -9.94 5.91 -6.81
N ASN A 485 -10.61 5.86 -7.96
CA ASN A 485 -12.07 6.11 -8.03
C ASN A 485 -12.83 5.01 -7.28
N PHE A 486 -12.45 3.76 -7.49
CA PHE A 486 -13.03 2.61 -6.81
C PHE A 486 -12.92 2.75 -5.29
N ALA A 487 -11.72 3.03 -4.76
CA ALA A 487 -11.50 3.20 -3.34
C ALA A 487 -12.33 4.35 -2.74
N MET A 488 -12.41 5.50 -3.41
CA MET A 488 -13.19 6.64 -2.94
C MET A 488 -14.69 6.36 -2.94
N VAL A 489 -15.21 5.65 -3.94
CA VAL A 489 -16.62 5.26 -4.01
C VAL A 489 -16.93 4.22 -2.94
N GLN A 490 -16.13 3.17 -2.82
CA GLN A 490 -16.31 2.13 -1.81
C GLN A 490 -16.27 2.68 -0.38
N LEU A 491 -15.30 3.56 -0.06
CA LEU A 491 -15.24 4.21 1.25
C LEU A 491 -16.50 5.04 1.54
N LYS A 492 -17.01 5.79 0.56
CA LYS A 492 -18.26 6.56 0.73
C LYS A 492 -19.45 5.65 1.00
N VAL A 493 -19.62 4.59 0.24
CA VAL A 493 -20.74 3.63 0.40
C VAL A 493 -20.67 2.97 1.78
N VAL A 494 -19.52 2.40 2.14
CA VAL A 494 -19.33 1.65 3.39
C VAL A 494 -19.52 2.57 4.61
N LEU A 495 -18.86 3.73 4.63
CA LEU A 495 -18.95 4.66 5.75
C LEU A 495 -20.34 5.28 5.88
N ALA A 496 -21.02 5.59 4.77
CA ALA A 496 -22.39 6.09 4.79
C ALA A 496 -23.34 5.06 5.40
N LEU A 497 -23.25 3.79 4.99
CA LEU A 497 -24.08 2.70 5.52
C LEU A 497 -23.83 2.44 7.02
N ILE A 498 -22.57 2.51 7.47
CA ILE A 498 -22.23 2.35 8.88
C ILE A 498 -22.79 3.52 9.69
N LEU A 499 -22.55 4.76 9.26
CA LEU A 499 -22.95 5.97 9.97
C LEU A 499 -24.47 6.21 9.99
N SER A 500 -25.22 5.65 9.02
CA SER A 500 -26.68 5.70 9.02
C SER A 500 -27.32 4.77 10.05
N ARG A 501 -26.59 3.75 10.55
CA ARG A 501 -27.13 2.72 11.45
C ARG A 501 -26.54 2.72 12.84
N PHE A 502 -25.29 3.17 12.98
CA PHE A 502 -24.55 3.06 14.23
C PHE A 502 -23.94 4.38 14.66
N ARG A 503 -23.97 4.60 15.97
CA ARG A 503 -23.10 5.54 16.68
C ARG A 503 -21.97 4.75 17.31
N PHE A 504 -20.78 5.34 17.39
CA PHE A 504 -19.64 4.65 17.97
C PHE A 504 -18.68 5.62 18.65
N SER A 505 -17.98 5.12 19.66
CA SER A 505 -16.89 5.79 20.37
C SER A 505 -15.67 4.86 20.45
N LEU A 506 -14.51 5.41 20.83
CA LEU A 506 -13.34 4.55 21.07
C LEU A 506 -13.57 3.69 22.32
N SER A 507 -13.22 2.40 22.21
CA SER A 507 -13.19 1.52 23.39
C SER A 507 -12.06 1.93 24.33
N PRO A 508 -12.23 1.82 25.66
CA PRO A 508 -11.14 1.96 26.63
C PRO A 508 -9.97 0.98 26.39
N SER A 509 -10.21 -0.13 25.70
CA SER A 509 -9.18 -1.12 25.33
C SER A 509 -8.35 -0.70 24.13
N TYR A 510 -8.77 0.34 23.38
CA TYR A 510 -8.05 0.79 22.19
C TYR A 510 -6.67 1.34 22.53
N LYS A 511 -5.66 0.85 21.83
CA LYS A 511 -4.29 1.35 21.90
C LYS A 511 -3.86 1.93 20.56
N HIS A 512 -3.62 3.24 20.53
CA HIS A 512 -3.17 3.90 19.31
C HIS A 512 -1.71 3.54 19.00
N ALA A 513 -1.51 2.67 18.02
CA ALA A 513 -0.19 2.20 17.62
C ALA A 513 -0.13 1.97 16.11
N PRO A 514 0.08 3.02 15.30
CA PRO A 514 0.34 2.85 13.88
C PRO A 514 1.56 1.95 13.66
N ALA A 515 1.45 0.99 12.73
CA ALA A 515 2.51 0.05 12.39
C ALA A 515 2.74 0.03 10.88
N TYR A 516 4.00 -0.13 10.46
CA TYR A 516 4.34 -0.28 9.05
C TYR A 516 4.60 -1.75 8.72
N ARG A 517 3.67 -2.35 7.96
CA ARG A 517 3.77 -3.73 7.45
C ARG A 517 3.48 -3.74 5.94
N MET A 518 4.38 -3.15 5.14
CA MET A 518 4.23 -2.74 3.72
C MET A 518 3.24 -1.60 3.52
N ILE A 519 2.25 -1.47 4.39
CA ILE A 519 1.28 -0.39 4.48
C ILE A 519 1.20 0.09 5.93
N ILE A 520 0.67 1.30 6.14
CA ILE A 520 0.49 1.88 7.47
C ILE A 520 -0.87 1.45 8.00
N GLU A 521 -0.86 0.56 8.99
CA GLU A 521 -2.08 -0.03 9.56
C GLU A 521 -2.16 0.16 11.08
N PRO A 522 -3.36 0.03 11.71
CA PRO A 522 -3.49 -0.04 13.16
C PRO A 522 -2.80 -1.31 13.69
N GLY A 523 -1.73 -1.15 14.47
CA GLY A 523 -0.89 -2.25 14.94
C GLY A 523 -1.59 -3.23 15.88
N HIS A 524 -2.57 -2.73 16.64
CA HIS A 524 -3.40 -3.50 17.61
C HIS A 524 -4.87 -3.57 17.22
N GLY A 525 -5.22 -3.19 15.97
CA GLY A 525 -6.60 -3.07 15.55
C GLY A 525 -7.27 -1.78 16.05
N VAL A 526 -8.48 -1.53 15.58
CA VAL A 526 -9.34 -0.44 16.05
C VAL A 526 -10.52 -1.06 16.80
N HIS A 527 -10.59 -0.80 18.10
CA HIS A 527 -11.64 -1.26 19.00
C HIS A 527 -12.62 -0.12 19.25
N LEU A 528 -13.88 -0.34 18.93
CA LEU A 528 -14.97 0.64 19.09
C LEU A 528 -16.06 0.07 19.99
N LEU A 529 -16.67 0.95 20.78
CA LEU A 529 -17.97 0.72 21.36
C LEU A 529 -19.02 1.18 20.35
N ILE A 530 -19.85 0.28 19.87
CA ILE A 530 -20.89 0.58 18.88
C ILE A 530 -22.28 0.45 19.49
N GLN A 531 -23.15 1.37 19.09
CA GLN A 531 -24.54 1.46 19.51
C GLN A 531 -25.41 1.65 18.28
N LYS A 532 -26.60 1.03 18.27
CA LYS A 532 -27.61 1.26 17.23
C LYS A 532 -28.25 2.63 17.41
N ILE A 533 -28.59 3.28 16.29
CA ILE A 533 -29.33 4.56 16.27
C ILE A 533 -30.80 4.28 16.07
#